data_3e1d8ee5480d6f5edfc5c05f6dd72cf2
#
_entry.id   3e1d8ee5480d6f5edfc5c05f6dd72cf2
#
_cell.length_a   1.000
_cell.length_b   1.000
_cell.length_c   1.000
_cell.angle_alpha   90.00
_cell.angle_beta   90.00
_cell.angle_gamma   90.00
#
_symmetry.space_group_name_H-M   'P 1'
#
loop_
_entity.id
_entity.type
_entity.pdbx_description
1 polymer ?
#
loop_
_entity_poly.entity_id
_entity_poly.type
_entity_poly.pdbx_seq_one_letter_code
_entity_poly.pdbx_strand_id
1 'polypeptide(L)'
;IDASGLVVAPGFFDFHSHSDFTIPEYPSAINSISQGVTTEVTGNCGWTPAPVPVDPDHADAFRASNEGLGPNLDWRWSSFGSFLRVLDEVAPSVNVAPLIGHNAVRSSVMGYENRSSTTDELKKMKSLVENAMEAGAWGMSSGLVYPPSGFSDIEELSELAASAAKFGGLYSSHIRNEGSGLLEAVSEAVEVGKRAGATIQ
;
A
#
# COMPACT_ATOMS: atom_id res chain seq x y z
N ILE A 1 0.01 30.81 -21.99
CA ILE A 1 -1.20 30.01 -22.28
C ILE A 1 -2.39 30.95 -22.19
N ASP A 2 -3.19 31.04 -23.24
CA ASP A 2 -4.47 31.75 -23.21
C ASP A 2 -5.52 30.83 -22.56
N ALA A 3 -6.07 31.26 -21.41
CA ALA A 3 -7.10 30.56 -20.66
C ALA A 3 -8.45 31.32 -20.68
N SER A 4 -8.67 32.20 -21.64
CA SER A 4 -9.91 32.99 -21.77
C SER A 4 -11.10 32.05 -21.88
N GLY A 5 -12.09 32.21 -20.96
CA GLY A 5 -13.28 31.37 -20.89
C GLY A 5 -13.09 29.98 -20.28
N LEU A 6 -11.90 29.69 -19.76
CA LEU A 6 -11.57 28.44 -19.07
C LEU A 6 -11.35 28.68 -17.56
N VAL A 7 -11.42 27.61 -16.78
CA VAL A 7 -11.04 27.61 -15.37
C VAL A 7 -9.64 27.01 -15.24
N VAL A 8 -8.75 27.72 -14.56
CA VAL A 8 -7.44 27.18 -14.18
C VAL A 8 -7.55 26.66 -12.77
N ALA A 9 -7.22 25.37 -12.59
CA ALA A 9 -7.26 24.69 -11.29
C ALA A 9 -5.94 23.94 -11.05
N PRO A 10 -5.59 23.63 -9.77
CA PRO A 10 -4.56 22.64 -9.48
C PRO A 10 -4.90 21.29 -10.12
N GLY A 11 -3.89 20.46 -10.39
CA GLY A 11 -4.11 19.08 -10.79
C GLY A 11 -4.83 18.27 -9.71
N PHE A 12 -5.59 17.28 -10.13
CA PHE A 12 -6.35 16.43 -9.20
C PHE A 12 -5.44 15.42 -8.51
N PHE A 13 -5.83 15.07 -7.27
CA PHE A 13 -5.28 13.96 -6.52
C PHE A 13 -6.20 12.75 -6.69
N ASP A 14 -5.65 11.63 -7.11
CA ASP A 14 -6.29 10.32 -6.97
C ASP A 14 -5.81 9.67 -5.67
N PHE A 15 -6.71 9.59 -4.69
CA PHE A 15 -6.39 9.06 -3.37
C PHE A 15 -6.44 7.54 -3.30
N HIS A 16 -6.88 6.84 -4.36
CA HIS A 16 -7.01 5.39 -4.36
C HIS A 16 -6.66 4.80 -5.71
N SER A 17 -5.37 4.49 -5.90
CA SER A 17 -4.86 3.90 -7.12
C SER A 17 -4.04 2.63 -6.83
N HIS A 18 -3.98 1.73 -7.81
CA HIS A 18 -3.11 0.57 -7.86
C HIS A 18 -2.09 0.69 -9.01
N SER A 19 -1.82 1.90 -9.45
CA SER A 19 -0.89 2.17 -10.55
C SER A 19 0.57 1.88 -10.20
N ASP A 20 0.91 1.67 -8.95
CA ASP A 20 2.20 1.14 -8.50
C ASP A 20 2.56 -0.21 -9.15
N PHE A 21 1.56 -0.98 -9.57
CA PHE A 21 1.75 -2.21 -10.35
C PHE A 21 1.89 -1.99 -11.86
N THR A 22 1.61 -0.81 -12.37
CA THR A 22 1.64 -0.52 -13.81
C THR A 22 2.62 0.58 -14.20
N ILE A 23 2.87 1.56 -13.34
CA ILE A 23 3.80 2.67 -13.58
C ILE A 23 5.22 2.19 -13.95
N PRO A 24 5.80 1.14 -13.34
CA PRO A 24 7.13 0.67 -13.73
C PRO A 24 7.25 0.31 -15.21
N GLU A 25 6.16 -0.14 -15.84
CA GLU A 25 6.09 -0.52 -17.25
C GLU A 25 5.51 0.60 -18.15
N TYR A 26 4.60 1.41 -17.58
CA TYR A 26 3.86 2.46 -18.29
C TYR A 26 3.97 3.82 -17.58
N PRO A 27 5.18 4.40 -17.48
CA PRO A 27 5.42 5.61 -16.69
C PRO A 27 4.72 6.86 -17.23
N SER A 28 4.22 6.82 -18.47
CA SER A 28 3.43 7.93 -19.04
C SER A 28 2.13 8.19 -18.28
N ALA A 29 1.59 7.20 -17.57
CA ALA A 29 0.33 7.29 -16.81
C ALA A 29 -0.78 8.06 -17.56
N ILE A 30 -0.88 7.82 -18.88
CA ILE A 30 -1.71 8.64 -19.78
C ILE A 30 -3.19 8.61 -19.41
N ASN A 31 -3.67 7.50 -18.86
CA ASN A 31 -5.04 7.36 -18.37
C ASN A 31 -5.36 8.34 -17.24
N SER A 32 -4.41 8.66 -16.39
CA SER A 32 -4.57 9.58 -15.26
C SER A 32 -4.31 11.02 -15.69
N ILE A 33 -3.17 11.28 -16.33
CA ILE A 33 -2.78 12.64 -16.71
C ILE A 33 -3.73 13.27 -17.72
N SER A 34 -4.31 12.48 -18.64
CA SER A 34 -5.30 12.98 -19.61
C SER A 34 -6.62 13.43 -18.98
N GLN A 35 -6.88 13.04 -17.74
CA GLN A 35 -8.05 13.45 -16.95
C GLN A 35 -7.73 14.56 -15.95
N GLY A 36 -6.48 15.06 -15.95
CA GLY A 36 -6.04 16.14 -15.06
C GLY A 36 -5.56 15.64 -13.69
N VAL A 37 -5.41 14.33 -13.47
CA VAL A 37 -4.77 13.76 -12.28
C VAL A 37 -3.26 14.00 -12.39
N THR A 38 -2.68 14.61 -11.37
CA THR A 38 -1.24 14.92 -11.32
C THR A 38 -0.53 14.25 -10.15
N THR A 39 -1.29 13.66 -9.23
CA THR A 39 -0.75 12.93 -8.07
C THR A 39 -1.63 11.73 -7.78
N GLU A 40 -1.01 10.57 -7.59
CA GLU A 40 -1.68 9.33 -7.24
C GLU A 40 -1.16 8.81 -5.90
N VAL A 41 -2.08 8.47 -4.98
CA VAL A 41 -1.77 7.71 -3.78
C VAL A 41 -1.94 6.23 -4.13
N THR A 42 -0.83 5.49 -4.11
CA THR A 42 -0.78 4.08 -4.51
C THR A 42 -0.54 3.17 -3.31
N GLY A 43 -0.54 1.86 -3.53
CA GLY A 43 -0.35 0.90 -2.45
C GLY A 43 -1.58 0.73 -1.57
N ASN A 44 -2.76 1.02 -2.08
CA ASN A 44 -4.03 0.87 -1.37
C ASN A 44 -4.44 -0.59 -1.17
N CYS A 45 -5.44 -0.85 -0.35
CA CYS A 45 -6.02 -2.17 -0.08
C CYS A 45 -4.99 -3.21 0.43
N GLY A 46 -3.90 -2.76 1.02
CA GLY A 46 -2.81 -3.65 1.48
C GLY A 46 -1.94 -4.22 0.35
N TRP A 47 -2.18 -3.86 -0.91
CA TRP A 47 -1.48 -4.35 -2.08
C TRP A 47 -0.39 -3.37 -2.52
N THR A 48 0.86 -3.83 -2.49
CA THR A 48 2.02 -3.14 -3.08
C THR A 48 2.96 -4.16 -3.71
N PRO A 49 3.70 -3.83 -4.77
CA PRO A 49 4.64 -4.76 -5.37
C PRO A 49 5.92 -4.97 -4.55
N ALA A 50 6.02 -4.35 -3.37
CA ALA A 50 7.17 -4.44 -2.46
C ALA A 50 6.73 -4.31 -0.98
N PRO A 51 7.47 -4.96 -0.03
CA PRO A 51 8.64 -5.81 -0.26
C PRO A 51 8.28 -7.14 -0.89
N VAL A 52 9.22 -7.73 -1.65
CA VAL A 52 9.10 -9.11 -2.14
C VAL A 52 9.63 -10.05 -1.06
N PRO A 53 8.90 -11.13 -0.70
CA PRO A 53 9.38 -12.10 0.26
C PRO A 53 10.76 -12.67 -0.08
N VAL A 54 11.60 -12.91 0.92
CA VAL A 54 12.93 -13.51 0.72
C VAL A 54 12.81 -15.03 0.54
N ASP A 55 11.86 -15.67 1.21
CA ASP A 55 11.56 -17.09 1.05
C ASP A 55 11.01 -17.33 -0.36
N PRO A 56 11.58 -18.27 -1.15
CA PRO A 56 11.17 -18.49 -2.54
C PRO A 56 9.69 -18.91 -2.69
N ASP A 57 9.18 -19.76 -1.81
CA ASP A 57 7.79 -20.23 -1.89
C ASP A 57 6.82 -19.09 -1.58
N HIS A 58 7.15 -18.24 -0.59
CA HIS A 58 6.39 -17.02 -0.31
C HIS A 58 6.48 -16.00 -1.45
N ALA A 59 7.65 -15.86 -2.08
CA ALA A 59 7.86 -14.94 -3.19
C ALA A 59 7.03 -15.34 -4.42
N ASP A 60 6.98 -16.63 -4.75
CA ASP A 60 6.20 -17.14 -5.87
C ASP A 60 4.70 -16.99 -5.61
N ALA A 61 4.22 -17.31 -4.40
CA ALA A 61 2.83 -17.09 -4.00
C ALA A 61 2.47 -15.60 -4.03
N PHE A 62 3.37 -14.73 -3.57
CA PHE A 62 3.19 -13.27 -3.60
C PHE A 62 3.07 -12.74 -5.04
N ARG A 63 3.97 -13.13 -5.95
CA ARG A 63 3.90 -12.73 -7.36
C ARG A 63 2.62 -13.22 -8.02
N ALA A 64 2.26 -14.49 -7.80
CA ALA A 64 1.03 -15.06 -8.34
C ALA A 64 -0.23 -14.33 -7.86
N SER A 65 -0.29 -13.93 -6.59
CA SER A 65 -1.43 -13.18 -6.05
C SER A 65 -1.55 -11.76 -6.62
N ASN A 66 -0.46 -11.19 -7.14
CA ASN A 66 -0.41 -9.85 -7.71
C ASN A 66 -0.47 -9.83 -9.25
N GLU A 67 -0.51 -10.98 -9.92
CA GLU A 67 -0.49 -11.08 -11.39
C GLU A 67 -1.63 -10.28 -12.05
N GLY A 68 -2.81 -10.27 -11.44
CA GLY A 68 -3.97 -9.53 -11.93
C GLY A 68 -3.83 -8.01 -11.86
N LEU A 69 -2.93 -7.49 -11.03
CA LEU A 69 -2.68 -6.05 -10.86
C LEU A 69 -1.57 -5.54 -11.79
N GLY A 70 -0.58 -6.39 -12.09
CA GLY A 70 0.55 -6.02 -12.93
C GLY A 70 1.11 -7.23 -13.70
N PRO A 71 0.44 -7.69 -14.78
CA PRO A 71 0.77 -8.94 -15.45
C PRO A 71 2.15 -8.97 -16.12
N ASN A 72 2.77 -7.82 -16.33
CA ASN A 72 4.07 -7.71 -17.02
C ASN A 72 5.17 -7.13 -16.12
N LEU A 73 4.98 -7.15 -14.79
CA LEU A 73 5.97 -6.58 -13.88
C LEU A 73 7.33 -7.29 -13.99
N ASP A 74 8.35 -6.52 -14.28
CA ASP A 74 9.74 -6.92 -14.12
C ASP A 74 10.16 -6.73 -12.65
N TRP A 75 10.05 -7.77 -11.84
CA TRP A 75 10.30 -7.78 -10.39
C TRP A 75 11.78 -7.55 -10.03
N ARG A 76 12.38 -6.44 -10.49
CA ARG A 76 13.79 -6.08 -10.30
C ARG A 76 14.11 -5.41 -8.95
N TRP A 77 13.18 -5.46 -8.01
CA TRP A 77 13.32 -4.96 -6.64
C TRP A 77 13.06 -6.06 -5.61
N SER A 78 13.54 -5.86 -4.38
CA SER A 78 13.31 -6.76 -3.25
C SER A 78 12.70 -6.04 -2.04
N SER A 79 13.10 -4.79 -1.80
CA SER A 79 12.60 -3.97 -0.69
C SER A 79 11.76 -2.80 -1.21
N PHE A 80 10.97 -2.21 -0.32
CA PHE A 80 10.19 -1.01 -0.64
C PHE A 80 11.08 0.13 -1.14
N GLY A 81 12.21 0.40 -0.48
CA GLY A 81 13.16 1.42 -0.94
C GLY A 81 13.78 1.12 -2.30
N SER A 82 13.99 -0.17 -2.67
CA SER A 82 14.46 -0.49 -4.03
C SER A 82 13.36 -0.32 -5.08
N PHE A 83 12.11 -0.54 -4.71
CA PHE A 83 10.96 -0.23 -5.56
C PHE A 83 10.83 1.28 -5.82
N LEU A 84 10.97 2.12 -4.78
CA LEU A 84 10.94 3.58 -4.96
C LEU A 84 12.03 4.08 -5.91
N ARG A 85 13.24 3.50 -5.84
CA ARG A 85 14.29 3.82 -6.81
C ARG A 85 13.92 3.49 -8.26
N VAL A 86 13.21 2.38 -8.47
CA VAL A 86 12.68 2.05 -9.81
C VAL A 86 11.66 3.08 -10.27
N LEU A 87 10.76 3.53 -9.38
CA LEU A 87 9.83 4.61 -9.72
C LEU A 87 10.57 5.91 -10.09
N ASP A 88 11.61 6.28 -9.36
CA ASP A 88 12.45 7.45 -9.69
C ASP A 88 13.15 7.29 -11.06
N GLU A 89 13.66 6.10 -11.35
CA GLU A 89 14.35 5.79 -12.63
C GLU A 89 13.42 5.89 -13.84
N VAL A 90 12.17 5.42 -13.73
CA VAL A 90 11.20 5.47 -14.83
C VAL A 90 10.58 6.85 -15.01
N ALA A 91 10.73 7.75 -14.03
CA ALA A 91 10.30 9.14 -14.06
C ALA A 91 8.84 9.31 -14.53
N PRO A 92 7.85 8.87 -13.76
CA PRO A 92 6.45 8.88 -14.17
C PRO A 92 5.93 10.30 -14.43
N SER A 93 4.92 10.41 -15.30
CA SER A 93 4.29 11.69 -15.64
C SER A 93 3.40 12.26 -14.53
N VAL A 94 3.11 11.47 -13.49
CA VAL A 94 2.36 11.86 -12.28
C VAL A 94 3.28 11.77 -11.06
N ASN A 95 2.98 12.57 -10.02
CA ASN A 95 3.60 12.34 -8.72
C ASN A 95 3.00 11.08 -8.09
N VAL A 96 3.83 10.28 -7.43
CA VAL A 96 3.39 9.05 -6.75
C VAL A 96 3.65 9.19 -5.26
N ALA A 97 2.61 8.97 -4.45
CA ALA A 97 2.66 8.95 -2.99
C ALA A 97 2.34 7.52 -2.50
N PRO A 98 3.34 6.62 -2.42
CA PRO A 98 3.07 5.21 -2.18
C PRO A 98 2.89 4.89 -0.70
N LEU A 99 1.90 4.05 -0.40
CA LEU A 99 1.68 3.43 0.91
C LEU A 99 2.39 2.08 0.94
N ILE A 100 2.86 1.64 2.11
CA ILE A 100 3.29 0.26 2.31
C ILE A 100 2.07 -0.64 2.55
N GLY A 101 1.91 -1.69 1.77
CA GLY A 101 0.77 -2.61 1.87
C GLY A 101 0.96 -3.69 2.92
N HIS A 102 -0.04 -3.87 3.79
CA HIS A 102 -0.03 -4.90 4.83
C HIS A 102 0.05 -6.32 4.25
N ASN A 103 -0.62 -6.61 3.10
CA ASN A 103 -0.49 -7.91 2.42
C ASN A 103 0.97 -8.21 2.05
N ALA A 104 1.70 -7.23 1.52
CA ALA A 104 3.11 -7.40 1.17
C ALA A 104 3.99 -7.59 2.41
N VAL A 105 3.75 -6.84 3.47
CA VAL A 105 4.47 -6.97 4.75
C VAL A 105 4.24 -8.34 5.38
N ARG A 106 2.97 -8.75 5.48
CA ARG A 106 2.59 -10.02 6.12
C ARG A 106 3.07 -11.22 5.32
N SER A 107 2.90 -11.22 3.99
CA SER A 107 3.39 -12.30 3.13
C SER A 107 4.92 -12.44 3.17
N SER A 108 5.64 -11.34 3.37
CA SER A 108 7.10 -11.36 3.49
C SER A 108 7.61 -12.07 4.76
N VAL A 109 6.79 -12.15 5.79
CA VAL A 109 7.17 -12.73 7.10
C VAL A 109 6.50 -14.08 7.35
N MET A 110 5.23 -14.21 6.97
CA MET A 110 4.37 -15.34 7.33
C MET A 110 3.80 -16.08 6.11
N GLY A 111 4.05 -15.59 4.89
CA GLY A 111 3.35 -16.12 3.71
C GLY A 111 1.84 -15.91 3.81
N TYR A 112 1.09 -16.94 3.49
CA TYR A 112 -0.39 -16.91 3.49
C TYR A 112 -0.99 -17.74 4.63
N GLU A 113 -0.26 -17.90 5.73
CA GLU A 113 -0.74 -18.66 6.88
C GLU A 113 -1.92 -17.95 7.58
N ASN A 114 -3.01 -18.72 7.80
CA ASN A 114 -4.21 -18.25 8.50
C ASN A 114 -4.07 -18.47 10.03
N ARG A 115 -3.31 -17.60 10.67
CA ARG A 115 -3.13 -17.56 12.12
C ARG A 115 -2.67 -16.16 12.58
N SER A 116 -2.76 -15.86 13.85
CA SER A 116 -2.15 -14.64 14.42
C SER A 116 -0.61 -14.71 14.31
N SER A 117 0.02 -13.55 14.19
CA SER A 117 1.47 -13.44 14.22
C SER A 117 2.04 -13.71 15.62
N THR A 118 3.21 -14.30 15.66
CA THR A 118 4.00 -14.38 16.90
C THR A 118 4.65 -13.02 17.18
N THR A 119 5.13 -12.82 18.41
CA THR A 119 5.85 -11.59 18.80
C THR A 119 7.06 -11.31 17.90
N ASP A 120 7.80 -12.34 17.49
CA ASP A 120 8.96 -12.19 16.63
C ASP A 120 8.58 -11.85 15.18
N GLU A 121 7.49 -12.42 14.67
CA GLU A 121 6.95 -12.10 13.36
C GLU A 121 6.40 -10.66 13.33
N LEU A 122 5.64 -10.26 14.34
CA LEU A 122 5.16 -8.88 14.48
C LEU A 122 6.33 -7.89 14.51
N LYS A 123 7.40 -8.20 15.24
CA LYS A 123 8.60 -7.37 15.27
C LYS A 123 9.27 -7.24 13.89
N LYS A 124 9.34 -8.33 13.12
CA LYS A 124 9.86 -8.29 11.74
C LYS A 124 8.97 -7.45 10.83
N MET A 125 7.65 -7.61 10.91
CA MET A 125 6.70 -6.80 10.14
C MET A 125 6.82 -5.31 10.47
N LYS A 126 6.92 -4.95 11.76
CA LYS A 126 7.17 -3.55 12.20
C LYS A 126 8.44 -2.98 11.57
N SER A 127 9.53 -3.74 11.55
CA SER A 127 10.78 -3.31 10.90
C SER A 127 10.61 -3.08 9.40
N LEU A 128 9.80 -3.89 8.70
CA LEU A 128 9.51 -3.68 7.28
C LEU A 128 8.72 -2.39 7.06
N VAL A 129 7.73 -2.09 7.90
CA VAL A 129 6.97 -0.84 7.84
C VAL A 129 7.88 0.36 8.13
N GLU A 130 8.68 0.32 9.20
CA GLU A 130 9.61 1.40 9.57
C GLU A 130 10.63 1.67 8.45
N ASN A 131 11.22 0.62 7.86
CA ASN A 131 12.14 0.76 6.72
C ASN A 131 11.45 1.36 5.47
N ALA A 132 10.19 1.03 5.24
CA ALA A 132 9.43 1.62 4.13
C ALA A 132 9.15 3.11 4.37
N MET A 133 8.81 3.49 5.61
CA MET A 133 8.59 4.89 5.99
C MET A 133 9.90 5.71 5.88
N GLU A 134 11.03 5.16 6.33
CA GLU A 134 12.35 5.78 6.18
C GLU A 134 12.74 5.95 4.70
N ALA A 135 12.31 5.02 3.84
CA ALA A 135 12.55 5.10 2.40
C ALA A 135 11.64 6.11 1.68
N GLY A 136 10.57 6.57 2.30
CA GLY A 136 9.67 7.57 1.72
C GLY A 136 8.22 7.12 1.51
N ALA A 137 7.77 6.05 2.16
CA ALA A 137 6.34 5.71 2.18
C ALA A 137 5.52 6.82 2.86
N TRP A 138 4.30 7.05 2.39
CA TRP A 138 3.37 8.05 2.93
C TRP A 138 2.47 7.51 4.05
N GLY A 139 2.55 6.24 4.33
CA GLY A 139 1.76 5.56 5.33
C GLY A 139 1.65 4.07 5.05
N MET A 140 0.70 3.43 5.70
CA MET A 140 0.40 2.01 5.56
C MET A 140 -1.04 1.81 5.11
N SER A 141 -1.27 0.81 4.26
CA SER A 141 -2.62 0.37 3.91
C SER A 141 -2.88 -1.08 4.34
N SER A 142 -4.15 -1.42 4.54
CA SER A 142 -4.61 -2.80 4.71
C SER A 142 -5.78 -3.12 3.78
N GLY A 143 -5.98 -4.41 3.49
CA GLY A 143 -7.14 -4.88 2.74
C GLY A 143 -7.71 -6.13 3.40
N LEU A 144 -8.59 -5.93 4.37
CA LEU A 144 -9.03 -6.94 5.32
C LEU A 144 -10.01 -7.98 4.75
N VAL A 145 -10.47 -7.78 3.52
CA VAL A 145 -11.22 -8.79 2.76
C VAL A 145 -10.29 -9.77 2.03
N TYR A 146 -8.99 -9.45 1.92
CA TYR A 146 -8.04 -10.23 1.14
C TYR A 146 -7.06 -10.99 2.03
N PRO A 147 -6.77 -12.29 1.74
CA PRO A 147 -5.60 -12.96 2.32
C PRO A 147 -4.29 -12.33 1.82
N PRO A 148 -3.23 -12.25 2.66
CA PRO A 148 -3.20 -12.69 4.05
C PRO A 148 -3.65 -11.63 5.07
N SER A 149 -3.94 -10.39 4.64
CA SER A 149 -4.34 -9.27 5.53
C SER A 149 -5.59 -9.60 6.36
N GLY A 150 -6.56 -10.30 5.74
CA GLY A 150 -7.80 -10.71 6.39
C GLY A 150 -7.63 -11.68 7.56
N PHE A 151 -6.47 -12.30 7.72
CA PHE A 151 -6.14 -13.22 8.82
C PHE A 151 -5.56 -12.50 10.05
N SER A 152 -5.30 -11.19 9.94
CA SER A 152 -4.77 -10.39 11.03
C SER A 152 -5.86 -10.01 12.04
N ASP A 153 -5.44 -9.80 13.26
CA ASP A 153 -6.25 -9.22 14.32
C ASP A 153 -5.98 -7.71 14.47
N ILE A 154 -6.79 -7.06 15.29
CA ILE A 154 -6.71 -5.62 15.52
C ILE A 154 -5.39 -5.21 16.21
N GLU A 155 -4.78 -6.11 16.97
CA GLU A 155 -3.51 -5.85 17.66
C GLU A 155 -2.38 -5.72 16.64
N GLU A 156 -2.25 -6.70 15.71
CA GLU A 156 -1.27 -6.65 14.63
C GLU A 156 -1.41 -5.38 13.80
N LEU A 157 -2.65 -5.06 13.37
CA LEU A 157 -2.93 -3.87 12.57
C LEU A 157 -2.57 -2.58 13.30
N SER A 158 -2.93 -2.47 14.58
CA SER A 158 -2.66 -1.28 15.39
C SER A 158 -1.17 -1.05 15.61
N GLU A 159 -0.41 -2.11 15.90
CA GLU A 159 1.03 -2.05 16.10
C GLU A 159 1.79 -1.66 14.82
N LEU A 160 1.35 -2.17 13.66
CA LEU A 160 1.95 -1.83 12.37
C LEU A 160 1.58 -0.40 11.94
N ALA A 161 0.32 -0.01 12.09
CA ALA A 161 -0.11 1.36 11.82
C ALA A 161 0.59 2.38 12.74
N ALA A 162 0.84 2.03 14.02
CA ALA A 162 1.62 2.85 14.94
C ALA A 162 3.07 3.01 14.48
N SER A 163 3.66 1.99 13.86
CA SER A 163 5.00 2.10 13.26
C SER A 163 5.03 3.13 12.12
N ALA A 164 4.00 3.19 11.28
CA ALA A 164 3.88 4.22 10.24
C ALA A 164 3.60 5.62 10.84
N ALA A 165 2.72 5.69 11.85
CA ALA A 165 2.34 6.96 12.49
C ALA A 165 3.51 7.69 13.16
N LYS A 166 4.54 6.97 13.66
CA LYS A 166 5.78 7.59 14.20
C LYS A 166 6.47 8.51 13.20
N PHE A 167 6.30 8.26 11.90
CA PHE A 167 6.85 9.06 10.81
C PHE A 167 5.83 10.07 10.25
N GLY A 168 4.66 10.21 10.88
CA GLY A 168 3.57 11.06 10.38
C GLY A 168 2.73 10.42 9.27
N GLY A 169 2.89 9.12 9.03
CA GLY A 169 2.17 8.38 7.99
C GLY A 169 0.70 8.14 8.34
N LEU A 170 -0.14 8.04 7.30
CA LEU A 170 -1.56 7.69 7.44
C LEU A 170 -1.78 6.16 7.48
N TYR A 171 -2.97 5.75 7.93
CA TYR A 171 -3.49 4.39 7.80
C TYR A 171 -4.71 4.39 6.89
N SER A 172 -4.65 3.66 5.77
CA SER A 172 -5.75 3.48 4.82
C SER A 172 -6.28 2.04 4.89
N SER A 173 -7.59 1.85 4.93
CA SER A 173 -8.16 0.51 5.06
C SER A 173 -9.26 0.21 4.05
N HIS A 174 -9.05 -0.84 3.24
CA HIS A 174 -10.17 -1.59 2.69
C HIS A 174 -10.71 -2.47 3.82
N ILE A 175 -11.85 -2.09 4.36
CA ILE A 175 -12.43 -2.67 5.58
C ILE A 175 -12.80 -4.15 5.40
N ARG A 176 -12.95 -4.86 6.51
CA ARG A 176 -13.14 -6.33 6.56
C ARG A 176 -14.46 -6.80 5.95
N ASN A 177 -15.49 -5.97 5.96
CA ASN A 177 -16.82 -6.33 5.46
C ASN A 177 -17.56 -5.09 4.97
N GLU A 178 -18.07 -5.15 3.73
CA GLU A 178 -18.84 -4.07 3.09
C GLU A 178 -20.35 -4.38 3.03
N GLY A 179 -20.77 -5.51 3.59
CA GLY A 179 -22.16 -5.98 3.63
C GLY A 179 -22.78 -5.81 5.00
N SER A 180 -23.33 -6.90 5.54
CA SER A 180 -24.04 -6.91 6.83
C SER A 180 -23.19 -6.54 8.04
N GLY A 181 -21.86 -6.71 7.97
CA GLY A 181 -20.91 -6.33 9.03
C GLY A 181 -20.21 -4.98 8.78
N LEU A 182 -20.81 -4.08 7.98
CA LEU A 182 -20.19 -2.80 7.58
C LEU A 182 -19.84 -1.93 8.81
N LEU A 183 -20.76 -1.77 9.75
CA LEU A 183 -20.58 -0.88 10.90
C LEU A 183 -19.47 -1.37 11.84
N GLU A 184 -19.40 -2.68 12.05
CA GLU A 184 -18.34 -3.33 12.81
C GLU A 184 -16.98 -3.17 12.14
N ALA A 185 -16.93 -3.35 10.82
CA ALA A 185 -15.71 -3.21 10.03
C ALA A 185 -15.19 -1.75 9.99
N VAL A 186 -16.08 -0.76 9.88
CA VAL A 186 -15.72 0.65 10.01
C VAL A 186 -15.24 0.96 11.43
N SER A 187 -15.91 0.41 12.45
CA SER A 187 -15.50 0.58 13.85
C SER A 187 -14.12 -0.02 14.11
N GLU A 188 -13.80 -1.18 13.52
CA GLU A 188 -12.47 -1.80 13.57
C GLU A 188 -11.41 -0.87 12.99
N ALA A 189 -11.61 -0.34 11.78
CA ALA A 189 -10.65 0.56 11.13
C ALA A 189 -10.42 1.84 11.95
N VAL A 190 -11.49 2.44 12.48
CA VAL A 190 -11.41 3.62 13.35
C VAL A 190 -10.64 3.30 14.64
N GLU A 191 -10.87 2.13 15.24
CA GLU A 191 -10.18 1.72 16.46
C GLU A 191 -8.68 1.46 16.21
N VAL A 192 -8.31 0.85 15.06
CA VAL A 192 -6.91 0.71 14.65
C VAL A 192 -6.21 2.08 14.60
N GLY A 193 -6.82 3.05 13.92
CA GLY A 193 -6.23 4.38 13.82
C GLY A 193 -6.11 5.10 15.16
N LYS A 194 -7.12 4.96 16.05
CA LYS A 194 -7.07 5.51 17.41
C LYS A 194 -5.93 4.92 18.24
N ARG A 195 -5.79 3.58 18.24
CA ARG A 195 -4.70 2.89 18.96
C ARG A 195 -3.34 3.26 18.41
N ALA A 196 -3.24 3.37 17.09
CA ALA A 196 -2.00 3.74 16.41
C ALA A 196 -1.63 5.22 16.54
N GLY A 197 -2.58 6.10 16.86
CA GLY A 197 -2.39 7.56 16.76
C GLY A 197 -2.22 8.04 15.31
N ALA A 198 -2.79 7.31 14.33
CA ALA A 198 -2.68 7.56 12.91
C ALA A 198 -3.89 8.34 12.37
N THR A 199 -3.66 9.18 11.35
CA THR A 199 -4.76 9.65 10.50
C THR A 199 -5.33 8.49 9.71
N ILE A 200 -6.67 8.39 9.62
CA ILE A 200 -7.36 7.27 8.96
C ILE A 200 -7.98 7.75 7.65
N GLN A 201 -7.88 6.93 6.65
CA GLN A 201 -8.58 7.02 5.38
C GLN A 201 -9.35 5.74 5.12
#